data_7aa4de90dc11cfd7b699eba3a9311f01
#
_entry.id   7aa4de90dc11cfd7b699eba3a9311f01
#
_cell.length_a   1.000
_cell.length_b   1.000
_cell.length_c   1.000
_cell.angle_alpha   90.00
_cell.angle_beta   90.00
_cell.angle_gamma   90.00
#
_symmetry.space_group_name_H-M   'P 1'
#
loop_
_entity.id
_entity.type
_entity.pdbx_description
1 polymer ?
#
loop_
_entity_poly.entity_id
_entity_poly.type
_entity_poly.pdbx_seq_one_letter_code
_entity_poly.pdbx_strand_id
1 'polypeptide(L)'
;VYKRQAYNFEEDTPIIRGSALGALNGVAKWEDSVMELMNAVDNWIQEPQRDKDKPFLMPVEDVFSITGRGTVATGRVETGVVKVGDEVQILGLGEDKKSVVTGVEMFRKLLDQGEAGDNVGLLLRGIDKQEIKRGMVITHPGVITPHKKFKASIYVLKKEEGGRHTPFGNKYRPQFYLRTMDCTGEIHLPEGTEMVMPGDNVEITVELIYAVAINVGLRFAIREGGRTVGSGQITEILD
;
A
#
# COMPACT_ATOMS: atom_id res chain seq x y z
N VAL A 1 -5.98 -0.17 29.53
CA VAL A 1 -4.53 -0.28 29.79
C VAL A 1 -3.92 -1.43 28.98
N TYR A 2 -4.43 -2.65 29.09
CA TYR A 2 -3.84 -3.83 28.42
C TYR A 2 -3.79 -3.74 26.88
N LYS A 3 -4.78 -3.12 26.23
CA LYS A 3 -4.76 -2.96 24.77
C LYS A 3 -3.67 -1.99 24.28
N ARG A 4 -3.37 -0.93 25.03
CA ARG A 4 -2.30 0.02 24.69
C ARG A 4 -0.93 -0.68 24.63
N GLN A 5 -0.62 -1.45 25.68
CA GLN A 5 0.64 -2.21 25.76
C GLN A 5 0.76 -3.26 24.66
N ALA A 6 -0.36 -3.95 24.30
CA ALA A 6 -0.38 -4.94 23.24
C ALA A 6 -0.09 -4.35 21.84
N TYR A 7 -0.32 -3.04 21.65
CA TYR A 7 -0.03 -2.32 20.39
C TYR A 7 1.16 -1.37 20.49
N ASN A 8 1.99 -1.49 21.54
CA ASN A 8 3.18 -0.66 21.78
C ASN A 8 2.92 0.86 21.78
N PHE A 9 1.74 1.29 22.24
CA PHE A 9 1.52 2.71 22.50
C PHE A 9 2.29 3.13 23.75
N GLU A 10 2.84 4.32 23.72
CA GLU A 10 3.54 4.93 24.87
C GLU A 10 2.58 5.11 26.05
N GLU A 11 3.11 5.04 27.28
CA GLU A 11 2.28 5.09 28.48
C GLU A 11 1.57 6.44 28.67
N ASP A 12 2.18 7.52 28.18
CA ASP A 12 1.68 8.89 28.22
C ASP A 12 0.75 9.26 27.06
N THR A 13 0.47 8.31 26.14
CA THR A 13 -0.47 8.54 25.02
C THR A 13 -1.79 9.13 25.54
N PRO A 14 -2.21 10.32 25.07
CA PRO A 14 -3.44 10.96 25.51
C PRO A 14 -4.66 10.08 25.27
N ILE A 15 -5.56 10.01 26.24
CA ILE A 15 -6.85 9.32 26.12
C ILE A 15 -7.96 10.33 26.38
N ILE A 16 -8.58 10.77 25.29
CA ILE A 16 -9.65 11.77 25.35
C ILE A 16 -10.99 11.06 25.19
N ARG A 17 -11.91 11.34 26.15
CA ARG A 17 -13.24 10.77 26.15
C ARG A 17 -14.24 11.77 25.63
N GLY A 18 -15.02 11.40 24.60
CA GLY A 18 -15.97 12.29 23.96
C GLY A 18 -17.19 11.56 23.40
N SER A 19 -18.16 12.35 22.96
CA SER A 19 -19.31 11.90 22.21
C SER A 19 -19.43 12.76 20.95
N ALA A 20 -19.09 12.20 19.79
CA ALA A 20 -19.20 12.91 18.51
C ALA A 20 -20.67 13.33 18.23
N LEU A 21 -21.64 12.47 18.54
CA LEU A 21 -23.07 12.79 18.40
C LEU A 21 -23.48 13.91 19.35
N GLY A 22 -22.98 13.90 20.60
CA GLY A 22 -23.26 14.97 21.55
C GLY A 22 -22.71 16.31 21.10
N ALA A 23 -21.48 16.34 20.56
CA ALA A 23 -20.88 17.54 19.99
C ALA A 23 -21.66 18.05 18.78
N LEU A 24 -22.06 17.16 17.87
CA LEU A 24 -22.88 17.51 16.71
C LEU A 24 -24.26 18.12 17.11
N ASN A 25 -24.80 17.70 18.23
CA ASN A 25 -26.04 18.23 18.79
C ASN A 25 -25.84 19.51 19.64
N GLY A 26 -24.66 20.10 19.66
CA GLY A 26 -24.39 21.38 20.36
C GLY A 26 -24.26 21.26 21.88
N VAL A 27 -23.92 20.07 22.41
CA VAL A 27 -23.67 19.90 23.83
C VAL A 27 -22.25 20.36 24.16
N ALA A 28 -22.09 21.51 24.79
CA ALA A 28 -20.82 22.20 25.05
C ALA A 28 -19.72 21.28 25.60
N LYS A 29 -20.02 20.46 26.60
CA LYS A 29 -19.05 19.48 27.16
C LYS A 29 -18.43 18.58 26.09
N TRP A 30 -19.20 18.19 25.08
CA TRP A 30 -18.71 17.30 24.02
C TRP A 30 -18.02 18.06 22.89
N GLU A 31 -18.41 19.32 22.66
CA GLU A 31 -17.66 20.23 21.79
C GLU A 31 -16.26 20.49 22.35
N ASP A 32 -16.16 20.80 23.65
CA ASP A 32 -14.87 20.94 24.36
C ASP A 32 -13.99 19.70 24.25
N SER A 33 -14.57 18.50 24.38
CA SER A 33 -13.81 17.25 24.25
C SER A 33 -13.30 17.00 22.82
N VAL A 34 -14.00 17.46 21.80
CA VAL A 34 -13.52 17.42 20.41
C VAL A 34 -12.35 18.38 20.23
N MET A 35 -12.44 19.59 20.79
CA MET A 35 -11.33 20.56 20.75
C MET A 35 -10.10 20.06 21.51
N GLU A 36 -10.28 19.40 22.66
CA GLU A 36 -9.20 18.73 23.39
C GLU A 36 -8.53 17.64 22.54
N LEU A 37 -9.32 16.84 21.79
CA LEU A 37 -8.80 15.85 20.86
C LEU A 37 -7.96 16.51 19.76
N MET A 38 -8.44 17.61 19.17
CA MET A 38 -7.71 18.31 18.12
C MET A 38 -6.39 18.88 18.66
N ASN A 39 -6.42 19.47 19.85
CA ASN A 39 -5.21 19.96 20.51
C ASN A 39 -4.20 18.83 20.78
N ALA A 40 -4.67 17.64 21.19
CA ALA A 40 -3.81 16.49 21.40
C ALA A 40 -3.21 15.99 20.08
N VAL A 41 -3.98 15.98 18.99
CA VAL A 41 -3.46 15.64 17.65
C VAL A 41 -2.34 16.60 17.24
N ASP A 42 -2.55 17.91 17.39
CA ASP A 42 -1.59 18.92 16.96
C ASP A 42 -0.29 18.93 17.79
N ASN A 43 -0.37 18.60 19.08
CA ASN A 43 0.77 18.72 19.99
C ASN A 43 1.47 17.40 20.31
N TRP A 44 0.78 16.26 20.20
CA TRP A 44 1.34 14.96 20.60
C TRP A 44 1.76 14.11 19.42
N ILE A 45 1.03 14.17 18.28
CA ILE A 45 1.39 13.40 17.09
C ILE A 45 2.55 14.09 16.37
N GLN A 46 3.69 13.40 16.32
CA GLN A 46 4.84 13.91 15.57
C GLN A 46 4.58 13.81 14.06
N GLU A 47 5.03 14.82 13.32
CA GLU A 47 4.97 14.78 11.86
C GLU A 47 5.84 13.61 11.34
N PRO A 48 5.28 12.68 10.54
CA PRO A 48 6.03 11.53 10.05
C PRO A 48 7.13 11.99 9.09
N GLN A 49 8.31 11.39 9.21
CA GLN A 49 9.36 11.58 8.23
C GLN A 49 8.91 11.03 6.87
N ARG A 50 8.97 11.87 5.84
CA ARG A 50 8.60 11.51 4.47
C ARG A 50 9.86 11.16 3.69
N ASP A 51 9.85 10.03 2.99
CA ASP A 51 10.97 9.54 2.16
C ASP A 51 11.11 10.34 0.84
N LYS A 52 11.32 11.65 0.93
CA LYS A 52 11.42 12.56 -0.23
C LYS A 52 12.71 12.38 -1.02
N ASP A 53 13.79 11.96 -0.36
CA ASP A 53 15.13 11.80 -0.96
C ASP A 53 15.28 10.48 -1.73
N LYS A 54 14.32 9.57 -1.61
CA LYS A 54 14.28 8.34 -2.39
C LYS A 54 13.76 8.59 -3.80
N PRO A 55 14.05 7.70 -4.76
CA PRO A 55 13.45 7.77 -6.09
C PRO A 55 11.91 7.78 -6.02
N PHE A 56 11.27 8.52 -6.94
CA PHE A 56 9.83 8.61 -7.00
C PHE A 56 9.19 7.26 -7.33
N LEU A 57 8.17 6.91 -6.55
CA LEU A 57 7.31 5.74 -6.80
C LEU A 57 5.89 6.03 -6.30
N MET A 58 4.91 5.80 -7.17
CA MET A 58 3.49 5.94 -6.88
C MET A 58 2.71 4.72 -7.40
N PRO A 59 2.15 3.87 -6.54
CA PRO A 59 1.21 2.83 -6.94
C PRO A 59 -0.09 3.45 -7.47
N VAL A 60 -0.59 2.94 -8.59
CA VAL A 60 -1.84 3.40 -9.21
C VAL A 60 -3.03 2.82 -8.43
N GLU A 61 -3.90 3.71 -7.94
CA GLU A 61 -5.15 3.35 -7.25
C GLU A 61 -6.35 3.41 -8.18
N ASP A 62 -6.45 4.48 -8.99
CA ASP A 62 -7.53 4.65 -9.95
C ASP A 62 -7.06 5.44 -11.18
N VAL A 63 -7.82 5.36 -12.27
CA VAL A 63 -7.49 6.01 -13.54
C VAL A 63 -8.74 6.67 -14.14
N PHE A 64 -8.62 7.94 -14.48
CA PHE A 64 -9.69 8.73 -15.07
C PHE A 64 -9.27 9.29 -16.42
N SER A 65 -10.25 9.51 -17.30
CA SER A 65 -10.08 10.30 -18.53
C SER A 65 -10.75 11.65 -18.33
N ILE A 66 -10.02 12.73 -18.59
CA ILE A 66 -10.58 14.09 -18.60
C ILE A 66 -10.65 14.55 -20.04
N THR A 67 -11.87 14.84 -20.53
CA THR A 67 -12.09 15.31 -21.90
C THR A 67 -11.25 16.56 -22.18
N GLY A 68 -10.44 16.51 -23.24
CA GLY A 68 -9.57 17.59 -23.67
C GLY A 68 -8.27 17.75 -22.85
N ARG A 69 -8.06 16.96 -21.79
CA ARG A 69 -6.84 17.04 -20.95
C ARG A 69 -6.01 15.77 -20.98
N GLY A 70 -6.65 14.58 -21.15
CA GLY A 70 -5.96 13.30 -21.21
C GLY A 70 -6.26 12.38 -20.03
N THR A 71 -5.36 11.44 -19.79
CA THR A 71 -5.49 10.42 -18.75
C THR A 71 -4.85 10.89 -17.46
N VAL A 72 -5.58 10.72 -16.35
CA VAL A 72 -5.11 11.00 -14.99
C VAL A 72 -5.04 9.69 -14.23
N ALA A 73 -3.86 9.36 -13.70
CA ALA A 73 -3.67 8.27 -12.77
C ALA A 73 -3.57 8.83 -11.35
N THR A 74 -4.35 8.28 -10.42
CA THR A 74 -4.32 8.71 -9.02
C THR A 74 -3.66 7.65 -8.15
N GLY A 75 -3.02 8.10 -7.09
CA GLY A 75 -2.39 7.26 -6.09
C GLY A 75 -1.72 8.08 -4.99
N ARG A 76 -1.26 7.36 -3.98
CA ARG A 76 -0.41 7.94 -2.95
C ARG A 76 1.06 7.83 -3.38
N VAL A 77 1.79 8.92 -3.35
CA VAL A 77 3.24 8.90 -3.53
C VAL A 77 3.86 8.13 -2.37
N GLU A 78 4.45 6.96 -2.66
CA GLU A 78 5.07 6.08 -1.65
C GLU A 78 6.43 6.64 -1.24
N THR A 79 7.24 7.04 -2.23
CA THR A 79 8.58 7.62 -2.03
C THR A 79 8.86 8.70 -3.07
N GLY A 80 9.83 9.56 -2.76
CA GLY A 80 10.38 10.55 -3.67
C GLY A 80 9.49 11.76 -3.94
N VAL A 81 9.81 12.44 -5.01
CA VAL A 81 9.13 13.65 -5.50
C VAL A 81 8.93 13.49 -7.00
N VAL A 82 7.78 13.91 -7.50
CA VAL A 82 7.47 14.00 -8.94
C VAL A 82 7.08 15.43 -9.29
N LYS A 83 7.58 15.96 -10.40
CA LYS A 83 7.32 17.32 -10.87
C LYS A 83 6.61 17.32 -12.22
N VAL A 84 5.93 18.42 -12.49
CA VAL A 84 5.44 18.68 -13.84
C VAL A 84 6.63 18.77 -14.80
N GLY A 85 6.57 18.01 -15.89
CA GLY A 85 7.65 17.87 -16.87
C GLY A 85 8.51 16.62 -16.71
N ASP A 86 8.42 15.90 -15.60
CA ASP A 86 9.20 14.68 -15.39
C ASP A 86 8.80 13.57 -16.35
N GLU A 87 9.81 12.88 -16.87
CA GLU A 87 9.63 11.61 -17.55
C GLU A 87 9.35 10.52 -16.51
N VAL A 88 8.32 9.72 -16.76
CA VAL A 88 7.91 8.61 -15.90
C VAL A 88 7.75 7.34 -16.68
N GLN A 89 7.89 6.23 -15.99
CA GLN A 89 7.68 4.87 -16.48
C GLN A 89 6.51 4.24 -15.72
N ILE A 90 5.62 3.57 -16.45
CA ILE A 90 4.42 2.91 -15.94
C ILE A 90 4.65 1.42 -16.09
N LEU A 91 4.72 0.72 -14.97
CA LEU A 91 5.15 -0.68 -14.90
C LEU A 91 4.11 -1.57 -14.22
N GLY A 92 4.00 -2.81 -14.69
CA GLY A 92 3.19 -3.86 -14.09
C GLY A 92 2.27 -4.52 -15.09
N LEU A 93 1.73 -5.70 -14.74
CA LEU A 93 0.82 -6.50 -15.58
C LEU A 93 1.40 -6.90 -16.96
N GLY A 94 2.73 -6.92 -17.09
CA GLY A 94 3.42 -7.20 -18.34
C GLY A 94 3.59 -5.98 -19.26
N GLU A 95 3.19 -4.79 -18.81
CA GLU A 95 3.33 -3.53 -19.54
C GLU A 95 4.51 -2.71 -18.99
N ASP A 96 5.21 -2.06 -19.90
CA ASP A 96 6.28 -1.09 -19.64
C ASP A 96 6.10 0.08 -20.61
N LYS A 97 5.62 1.21 -20.09
CA LYS A 97 5.31 2.39 -20.90
C LYS A 97 5.98 3.62 -20.34
N LYS A 98 6.37 4.53 -21.22
CA LYS A 98 6.94 5.83 -20.84
C LYS A 98 5.93 6.94 -21.10
N SER A 99 5.93 7.92 -20.24
CA SER A 99 5.10 9.10 -20.36
C SER A 99 5.79 10.32 -19.75
N VAL A 100 5.16 11.47 -19.88
CA VAL A 100 5.59 12.72 -19.24
C VAL A 100 4.43 13.24 -18.39
N VAL A 101 4.73 13.64 -17.15
CA VAL A 101 3.77 14.28 -16.26
C VAL A 101 3.50 15.70 -16.76
N THR A 102 2.28 15.97 -17.18
CA THR A 102 1.87 17.29 -17.69
C THR A 102 1.10 18.11 -16.64
N GLY A 103 0.77 17.50 -15.52
CA GLY A 103 0.13 18.18 -14.38
C GLY A 103 0.10 17.30 -13.16
N VAL A 104 0.17 17.92 -11.99
CA VAL A 104 0.00 17.30 -10.69
C VAL A 104 -1.17 18.00 -10.00
N GLU A 105 -2.13 17.24 -9.50
CA GLU A 105 -3.33 17.79 -8.85
C GLU A 105 -3.57 17.10 -7.51
N MET A 106 -3.90 17.89 -6.48
CA MET A 106 -4.32 17.40 -5.18
C MET A 106 -5.48 18.27 -4.65
N PHE A 107 -6.59 17.64 -4.23
CA PHE A 107 -7.79 18.33 -3.74
C PHE A 107 -8.30 19.44 -4.69
N ARG A 108 -8.30 19.20 -6.01
CA ARG A 108 -8.68 20.14 -7.08
C ARG A 108 -7.77 21.39 -7.18
N LYS A 109 -6.57 21.32 -6.63
CA LYS A 109 -5.54 22.34 -6.78
C LYS A 109 -4.41 21.79 -7.64
N LEU A 110 -3.96 22.60 -8.60
CA LEU A 110 -2.77 22.30 -9.37
C LEU A 110 -1.54 22.57 -8.52
N LEU A 111 -0.59 21.67 -8.58
CA LEU A 111 0.68 21.73 -7.87
C LEU A 111 1.82 21.66 -8.88
N ASP A 112 2.97 22.24 -8.54
CA ASP A 112 4.20 22.10 -9.33
C ASP A 112 4.83 20.73 -9.14
N GLN A 113 4.62 20.10 -7.97
CA GLN A 113 5.14 18.78 -7.62
C GLN A 113 4.24 18.05 -6.62
N GLY A 114 4.40 16.72 -6.57
CA GLY A 114 3.85 15.82 -5.54
C GLY A 114 4.99 15.14 -4.78
N GLU A 115 4.84 14.95 -3.47
CA GLU A 115 5.89 14.42 -2.59
C GLU A 115 5.44 13.16 -1.86
N ALA A 116 6.39 12.38 -1.36
CA ALA A 116 6.12 11.21 -0.53
C ALA A 116 5.07 11.50 0.56
N GLY A 117 4.02 10.70 0.60
CA GLY A 117 2.87 10.86 1.51
C GLY A 117 1.67 11.59 0.91
N ASP A 118 1.82 12.30 -0.20
CA ASP A 118 0.72 13.01 -0.85
C ASP A 118 -0.16 12.05 -1.67
N ASN A 119 -1.48 12.28 -1.66
CA ASN A 119 -2.41 11.64 -2.58
C ASN A 119 -2.61 12.59 -3.78
N VAL A 120 -2.11 12.20 -4.94
CA VAL A 120 -2.10 13.04 -6.13
C VAL A 120 -2.75 12.39 -7.33
N GLY A 121 -3.24 13.20 -8.25
CA GLY A 121 -3.55 12.83 -9.62
C GLY A 121 -2.44 13.31 -10.55
N LEU A 122 -1.84 12.41 -11.33
CA LEU A 122 -0.86 12.73 -12.34
C LEU A 122 -1.50 12.73 -13.72
N LEU A 123 -1.49 13.87 -14.38
CA LEU A 123 -1.91 13.99 -15.76
C LEU A 123 -0.77 13.52 -16.67
N LEU A 124 -1.02 12.51 -17.49
CA LEU A 124 -0.02 11.81 -18.28
C LEU A 124 -0.22 12.08 -19.77
N ARG A 125 0.89 12.35 -20.48
CA ARG A 125 0.89 12.62 -21.90
C ARG A 125 0.88 11.35 -22.71
N GLY A 126 -0.02 11.26 -23.72
CA GLY A 126 0.02 10.22 -24.77
C GLY A 126 -0.25 8.81 -24.27
N ILE A 127 -0.94 8.67 -23.14
CA ILE A 127 -1.36 7.39 -22.56
C ILE A 127 -2.88 7.35 -22.51
N ASP A 128 -3.47 6.29 -23.04
CA ASP A 128 -4.90 6.07 -22.95
C ASP A 128 -5.29 5.44 -21.60
N LYS A 129 -6.51 5.73 -21.14
CA LYS A 129 -7.03 5.17 -19.87
C LYS A 129 -6.95 3.65 -19.80
N GLN A 130 -7.11 2.96 -20.93
CA GLN A 130 -7.08 1.49 -21.01
C GLN A 130 -5.68 0.89 -20.83
N GLU A 131 -4.64 1.70 -21.00
CA GLU A 131 -3.24 1.30 -20.92
C GLU A 131 -2.69 1.36 -19.50
N ILE A 132 -3.39 2.03 -18.58
CA ILE A 132 -3.04 2.09 -17.16
C ILE A 132 -4.15 1.40 -16.36
N LYS A 133 -3.74 0.60 -15.40
CA LYS A 133 -4.67 -0.13 -14.52
C LYS A 133 -4.24 0.01 -13.06
N ARG A 134 -5.20 -0.10 -12.16
CA ARG A 134 -4.92 -0.28 -10.74
C ARG A 134 -3.95 -1.43 -10.54
N GLY A 135 -2.98 -1.25 -9.65
CA GLY A 135 -1.95 -2.24 -9.38
C GLY A 135 -0.64 -2.04 -10.14
N MET A 136 -0.65 -1.24 -11.21
CA MET A 136 0.59 -0.74 -11.81
C MET A 136 1.27 0.28 -10.91
N VAL A 137 2.53 0.60 -11.18
CA VAL A 137 3.27 1.68 -10.53
C VAL A 137 3.73 2.70 -11.54
N ILE A 138 3.79 3.96 -11.12
CA ILE A 138 4.40 5.06 -11.85
C ILE A 138 5.66 5.44 -11.10
N THR A 139 6.78 5.53 -11.81
CA THR A 139 8.09 5.78 -11.22
C THR A 139 8.97 6.56 -12.19
N HIS A 140 10.09 7.12 -11.73
CA HIS A 140 11.13 7.57 -12.64
C HIS A 140 11.74 6.38 -13.39
N PRO A 141 12.23 6.58 -14.63
CA PRO A 141 12.79 5.49 -15.41
C PRO A 141 13.94 4.76 -14.70
N GLY A 142 13.92 3.43 -14.70
CA GLY A 142 14.99 2.59 -14.16
C GLY A 142 15.03 2.44 -12.64
N VAL A 143 14.02 2.90 -11.91
CA VAL A 143 13.97 2.84 -10.43
C VAL A 143 13.60 1.46 -9.91
N ILE A 144 12.66 0.79 -10.57
CA ILE A 144 12.16 -0.53 -10.17
C ILE A 144 11.95 -1.42 -11.39
N THR A 145 12.17 -2.71 -11.22
CA THR A 145 11.90 -3.74 -12.22
C THR A 145 10.75 -4.62 -11.74
N PRO A 146 9.80 -4.98 -12.63
CA PRO A 146 8.77 -5.96 -12.28
C PRO A 146 9.36 -7.37 -12.17
N HIS A 147 8.95 -8.10 -11.14
CA HIS A 147 9.41 -9.46 -10.83
C HIS A 147 8.24 -10.41 -10.62
N LYS A 148 8.45 -11.71 -10.87
CA LYS A 148 7.47 -12.77 -10.64
C LYS A 148 7.81 -13.64 -9.45
N LYS A 149 9.09 -13.81 -9.15
CA LYS A 149 9.54 -14.81 -8.19
C LYS A 149 10.34 -14.19 -7.04
N PHE A 150 9.94 -14.52 -5.83
CA PHE A 150 10.58 -13.98 -4.63
C PHE A 150 10.48 -14.94 -3.45
N LYS A 151 11.37 -14.78 -2.46
CA LYS A 151 11.22 -15.38 -1.12
C LYS A 151 10.58 -14.36 -0.19
N ALA A 152 9.84 -14.88 0.77
CA ALA A 152 9.18 -14.08 1.79
C ALA A 152 9.07 -14.82 3.11
N SER A 153 9.19 -14.08 4.20
CA SER A 153 8.77 -14.54 5.52
C SER A 153 7.30 -14.20 5.72
N ILE A 154 6.49 -15.19 6.06
CA ILE A 154 5.06 -15.01 6.26
C ILE A 154 4.61 -15.47 7.64
N TYR A 155 3.57 -14.84 8.15
CA TYR A 155 2.77 -15.28 9.28
C TYR A 155 1.38 -15.69 8.81
N VAL A 156 0.97 -16.90 9.17
CA VAL A 156 -0.36 -17.44 8.84
C VAL A 156 -1.32 -17.15 9.98
N LEU A 157 -2.34 -16.34 9.72
CA LEU A 157 -3.31 -15.92 10.73
C LEU A 157 -4.11 -17.11 11.28
N LYS A 158 -4.27 -17.16 12.61
CA LYS A 158 -5.12 -18.15 13.30
C LYS A 158 -6.59 -17.85 13.09
N LYS A 159 -7.43 -18.83 13.38
CA LYS A 159 -8.89 -18.70 13.32
C LYS A 159 -9.41 -17.54 14.19
N GLU A 160 -8.86 -17.40 15.40
CA GLU A 160 -9.22 -16.35 16.36
C GLU A 160 -8.85 -14.94 15.86
N GLU A 161 -7.89 -14.85 14.93
CA GLU A 161 -7.45 -13.62 14.26
C GLU A 161 -8.23 -13.36 12.96
N GLY A 162 -9.24 -14.15 12.68
CA GLY A 162 -10.04 -14.08 11.44
C GLY A 162 -9.42 -14.82 10.26
N GLY A 163 -8.34 -15.55 10.47
CA GLY A 163 -7.60 -16.30 9.46
C GLY A 163 -8.15 -17.68 9.15
N ARG A 164 -7.24 -18.62 8.84
CA ARG A 164 -7.56 -20.01 8.48
C ARG A 164 -7.78 -20.88 9.73
N HIS A 165 -8.51 -21.96 9.54
CA HIS A 165 -8.66 -23.05 10.52
C HIS A 165 -8.07 -24.37 10.02
N THR A 166 -7.61 -24.40 8.76
CA THR A 166 -6.98 -25.57 8.14
C THR A 166 -5.58 -25.23 7.65
N PRO A 167 -4.64 -26.18 7.69
CA PRO A 167 -3.31 -26.02 7.11
C PRO A 167 -3.40 -25.89 5.59
N PHE A 168 -2.31 -25.45 4.96
CA PHE A 168 -2.11 -25.55 3.52
C PHE A 168 -0.78 -26.24 3.20
N GLY A 169 -0.73 -26.94 2.08
CA GLY A 169 0.46 -27.62 1.59
C GLY A 169 1.16 -26.86 0.48
N ASN A 170 2.18 -27.52 -0.08
CA ASN A 170 2.89 -27.02 -1.24
C ASN A 170 1.97 -26.78 -2.44
N LYS A 171 2.30 -25.80 -3.29
CA LYS A 171 1.50 -25.35 -4.44
C LYS A 171 0.14 -24.72 -4.09
N TYR A 172 -0.03 -24.25 -2.87
CA TYR A 172 -1.19 -23.43 -2.50
C TYR A 172 -1.20 -22.14 -3.30
N ARG A 173 -2.36 -21.73 -3.84
CA ARG A 173 -2.51 -20.61 -4.77
C ARG A 173 -3.49 -19.55 -4.28
N PRO A 174 -3.12 -18.75 -3.27
CA PRO A 174 -3.93 -17.64 -2.79
C PRO A 174 -3.75 -16.37 -3.64
N GLN A 175 -4.43 -15.29 -3.23
CA GLN A 175 -4.20 -13.95 -3.74
C GLN A 175 -3.21 -13.19 -2.86
N PHE A 176 -2.23 -12.57 -3.48
CA PHE A 176 -1.25 -11.68 -2.87
C PHE A 176 -1.65 -10.23 -3.12
N TYR A 177 -1.77 -9.47 -2.05
CA TYR A 177 -2.06 -8.04 -2.11
C TYR A 177 -0.77 -7.27 -1.89
N LEU A 178 -0.18 -6.79 -2.99
CA LEU A 178 1.11 -6.12 -3.07
C LEU A 178 0.85 -4.66 -3.47
N ARG A 179 1.01 -3.69 -2.57
CA ARG A 179 0.58 -2.30 -2.79
C ARG A 179 -0.92 -2.24 -3.17
N THR A 180 -1.21 -1.71 -4.35
CA THR A 180 -2.58 -1.62 -4.89
C THR A 180 -2.97 -2.80 -5.79
N MET A 181 -2.04 -3.74 -6.01
CA MET A 181 -2.20 -4.91 -6.86
C MET A 181 -2.73 -6.10 -6.07
N ASP A 182 -3.66 -6.83 -6.65
CA ASP A 182 -4.00 -8.19 -6.26
C ASP A 182 -3.59 -9.16 -7.38
N CYS A 183 -2.80 -10.16 -7.01
CA CYS A 183 -2.24 -11.12 -7.95
C CYS A 183 -2.28 -12.51 -7.36
N THR A 184 -2.71 -13.50 -8.14
CA THR A 184 -2.59 -14.91 -7.74
C THR A 184 -1.12 -15.33 -7.82
N GLY A 185 -0.66 -16.03 -6.80
CA GLY A 185 0.68 -16.62 -6.78
C GLY A 185 0.66 -18.03 -6.22
N GLU A 186 1.60 -18.85 -6.65
CA GLU A 186 1.81 -20.19 -6.14
C GLU A 186 2.88 -20.18 -5.05
N ILE A 187 2.58 -20.82 -3.93
CA ILE A 187 3.50 -20.94 -2.79
C ILE A 187 4.27 -22.25 -2.89
N HIS A 188 5.58 -22.16 -2.83
CA HIS A 188 6.49 -23.28 -2.70
C HIS A 188 7.09 -23.29 -1.29
N LEU A 189 6.86 -24.38 -0.58
CA LEU A 189 7.37 -24.60 0.77
C LEU A 189 8.83 -25.05 0.73
N PRO A 190 9.65 -24.76 1.75
CA PRO A 190 11.01 -25.25 1.85
C PRO A 190 11.04 -26.78 1.96
N GLU A 191 12.18 -27.38 1.56
CA GLU A 191 12.39 -28.83 1.65
C GLU A 191 12.16 -29.33 3.08
N GLY A 192 11.45 -30.45 3.19
CA GLY A 192 11.11 -31.07 4.48
C GLY A 192 9.83 -30.49 5.14
N THR A 193 9.22 -29.44 4.57
CA THR A 193 7.96 -28.90 5.08
C THR A 193 6.80 -29.39 4.19
N GLU A 194 5.97 -30.27 4.72
CA GLU A 194 4.81 -30.80 3.99
C GLU A 194 3.60 -29.85 4.05
N MET A 195 3.41 -29.18 5.17
CA MET A 195 2.30 -28.25 5.38
C MET A 195 2.64 -27.14 6.38
N VAL A 196 1.89 -26.06 6.32
CA VAL A 196 1.97 -24.90 7.22
C VAL A 196 0.66 -24.75 7.96
N MET A 197 0.75 -24.60 9.29
CA MET A 197 -0.40 -24.50 10.19
C MET A 197 -0.78 -23.02 10.42
N PRO A 198 -2.06 -22.73 10.74
CA PRO A 198 -2.44 -21.43 11.26
C PRO A 198 -1.65 -21.09 12.54
N GLY A 199 -1.01 -19.94 12.55
CA GLY A 199 -0.13 -19.45 13.63
C GLY A 199 1.36 -19.66 13.37
N ASP A 200 1.73 -20.31 12.28
CA ASP A 200 3.14 -20.51 11.93
C ASP A 200 3.75 -19.25 11.30
N ASN A 201 5.05 -19.09 11.57
CA ASN A 201 5.94 -18.24 10.80
C ASN A 201 6.81 -19.12 9.92
N VAL A 202 6.82 -18.88 8.63
CA VAL A 202 7.56 -19.70 7.66
C VAL A 202 8.16 -18.86 6.54
N GLU A 203 9.32 -19.25 6.06
CA GLU A 203 9.90 -18.71 4.83
C GLU A 203 9.37 -19.51 3.63
N ILE A 204 8.85 -18.82 2.63
CA ILE A 204 8.28 -19.40 1.42
C ILE A 204 8.91 -18.82 0.17
N THR A 205 8.84 -19.56 -0.92
CA THR A 205 9.05 -19.03 -2.27
C THR A 205 7.70 -18.81 -2.93
N VAL A 206 7.51 -17.67 -3.55
CA VAL A 206 6.28 -17.32 -4.26
C VAL A 206 6.57 -17.11 -5.74
N GLU A 207 5.70 -17.64 -6.59
CA GLU A 207 5.72 -17.39 -8.02
C GLU A 207 4.37 -16.79 -8.45
N LEU A 208 4.39 -15.50 -8.83
CA LEU A 208 3.20 -14.75 -9.27
C LEU A 208 2.85 -15.09 -10.71
N ILE A 209 1.57 -15.02 -11.07
CA ILE A 209 1.13 -15.21 -12.46
C ILE A 209 1.54 -14.06 -13.38
N TYR A 210 1.75 -12.84 -12.84
CA TYR A 210 2.23 -11.66 -13.56
C TYR A 210 3.47 -11.08 -12.89
N ALA A 211 4.31 -10.39 -13.67
CA ALA A 211 5.39 -9.59 -13.11
C ALA A 211 4.80 -8.32 -12.45
N VAL A 212 5.18 -8.08 -11.21
CA VAL A 212 4.71 -6.97 -10.38
C VAL A 212 5.93 -6.17 -9.90
N ALA A 213 5.79 -4.85 -9.85
CA ALA A 213 6.83 -3.98 -9.31
C ALA A 213 6.96 -4.20 -7.79
N ILE A 214 7.92 -5.01 -7.40
CA ILE A 214 8.20 -5.41 -6.02
C ILE A 214 9.66 -5.15 -5.67
N ASN A 215 9.94 -5.02 -4.38
CA ASN A 215 11.30 -4.86 -3.85
C ASN A 215 11.44 -5.61 -2.52
N VAL A 216 12.67 -5.88 -2.14
CA VAL A 216 12.98 -6.45 -0.80
C VAL A 216 12.44 -5.50 0.28
N GLY A 217 11.87 -6.05 1.32
CA GLY A 217 11.23 -5.31 2.41
C GLY A 217 9.76 -4.95 2.17
N LEU A 218 9.22 -5.12 0.96
CA LEU A 218 7.80 -4.88 0.70
C LEU A 218 6.92 -5.83 1.52
N ARG A 219 5.98 -5.26 2.26
CA ARG A 219 4.97 -6.03 3.01
C ARG A 219 3.77 -6.30 2.12
N PHE A 220 3.14 -7.45 2.35
CA PHE A 220 1.95 -7.87 1.62
C PHE A 220 0.98 -8.65 2.49
N ALA A 221 -0.27 -8.72 2.04
CA ALA A 221 -1.28 -9.58 2.63
C ALA A 221 -1.57 -10.79 1.72
N ILE A 222 -1.87 -11.93 2.33
CA ILE A 222 -2.35 -13.13 1.65
C ILE A 222 -3.84 -13.25 1.91
N ARG A 223 -4.64 -13.40 0.86
CA ARG A 223 -6.10 -13.50 0.97
C ARG A 223 -6.65 -14.71 0.24
N GLU A 224 -7.71 -15.26 0.80
CA GLU A 224 -8.49 -16.36 0.26
C GLU A 224 -9.99 -16.09 0.49
N GLY A 225 -10.80 -16.19 -0.56
CA GLY A 225 -12.24 -15.99 -0.45
C GLY A 225 -12.66 -14.66 0.20
N GLY A 226 -11.90 -13.58 -0.05
CA GLY A 226 -12.17 -12.26 0.52
C GLY A 226 -11.66 -12.06 1.96
N ARG A 227 -11.06 -13.07 2.60
CA ARG A 227 -10.49 -12.99 3.96
C ARG A 227 -8.98 -12.92 3.91
N THR A 228 -8.38 -12.11 4.79
CA THR A 228 -6.93 -12.13 5.00
C THR A 228 -6.58 -13.36 5.83
N VAL A 229 -5.73 -14.22 5.26
CA VAL A 229 -5.31 -15.48 5.87
C VAL A 229 -3.84 -15.48 6.28
N GLY A 230 -3.10 -14.45 5.92
CA GLY A 230 -1.71 -14.28 6.30
C GLY A 230 -1.18 -12.92 5.88
N SER A 231 0.00 -12.60 6.37
CA SER A 231 0.77 -11.43 5.97
C SER A 231 2.25 -11.80 5.90
N GLY A 232 3.00 -11.05 5.11
CA GLY A 232 4.42 -11.33 4.95
C GLY A 232 5.23 -10.14 4.48
N GLN A 233 6.52 -10.35 4.39
CA GLN A 233 7.49 -9.40 3.88
C GLN A 233 8.45 -10.11 2.92
N ILE A 234 8.73 -9.47 1.79
CA ILE A 234 9.68 -9.98 0.79
C ILE A 234 11.09 -9.91 1.36
N THR A 235 11.80 -11.04 1.35
CA THR A 235 13.18 -11.16 1.86
C THR A 235 14.21 -11.20 0.73
N GLU A 236 13.85 -11.75 -0.45
CA GLU A 236 14.77 -11.90 -1.58
C GLU A 236 13.99 -11.91 -2.91
N ILE A 237 14.51 -11.28 -3.95
CA ILE A 237 14.02 -11.38 -5.34
C ILE A 237 14.84 -12.46 -6.06
N LEU A 238 14.17 -13.33 -6.85
CA LEU A 238 14.78 -14.52 -7.45
C LEU A 238 14.89 -14.51 -8.98
N ASP A 239 14.27 -13.53 -9.67
CA ASP A 239 14.26 -13.39 -11.13
C ASP A 239 14.71 -12.00 -11.60
#